data_950d66bae0b70840fa235eab31ef127e
#
_entry.id   950d66bae0b70840fa235eab31ef127e
#
_cell.length_a   1.000
_cell.length_b   1.000
_cell.length_c   1.000
_cell.angle_alpha   90.00
_cell.angle_beta   90.00
_cell.angle_gamma   90.00
#
_symmetry.space_group_name_H-M   'P 1'
#
loop_
_entity.id
_entity.type
_entity.pdbx_description
1 polymer ?
#
loop_
_entity_poly.entity_id
_entity_poly.type
_entity_poly.pdbx_seq_one_letter_code
_entity_poly.pdbx_strand_id
1 'polypeptide(L)'
;MASPVPHVEGTLTRYLQEIRTFPLLSLEEELRLACRWRDAHDTDAAHKLVTSHLRLVAKIATSYRGYGLPVGELISEGNVGIMQAVKRFDPDRGFRLSTYAMWWIRAAIQVYILRSWSLVKIGTNAAQKKLF
;
A
#
# COMPACT_ATOMS: atom_id res chain seq x y z
N MET A 1 -11.79 -0.80 -18.65
CA MET A 1 -10.76 0.23 -18.49
C MET A 1 -9.70 -0.28 -17.54
N ALA A 2 -8.47 -0.24 -17.96
CA ALA A 2 -7.37 -0.73 -17.11
C ALA A 2 -7.23 0.15 -15.87
N SER A 3 -6.98 -0.47 -14.72
CA SER A 3 -6.65 0.26 -13.50
C SER A 3 -5.37 1.06 -13.72
N PRO A 4 -5.30 2.34 -13.26
CA PRO A 4 -4.06 3.10 -13.33
C PRO A 4 -2.96 2.55 -12.40
N VAL A 5 -3.34 1.71 -11.45
CA VAL A 5 -2.38 1.08 -10.53
C VAL A 5 -1.83 -0.19 -11.20
N PRO A 6 -0.51 -0.29 -11.41
CA PRO A 6 0.08 -1.49 -11.99
C PRO A 6 -0.16 -2.72 -11.11
N HIS A 7 -0.32 -3.87 -11.75
CA HIS A 7 -0.44 -5.14 -11.03
C HIS A 7 0.93 -5.58 -10.54
N VAL A 8 0.97 -6.05 -9.30
CA VAL A 8 2.21 -6.61 -8.72
C VAL A 8 2.47 -8.01 -9.26
N GLU A 9 1.46 -8.67 -9.81
CA GLU A 9 1.57 -9.98 -10.40
C GLU A 9 2.53 -9.94 -11.60
N GLY A 10 3.37 -10.95 -11.73
CA GLY A 10 4.39 -11.03 -12.75
C GLY A 10 5.76 -10.74 -12.17
N THR A 11 6.63 -10.07 -12.94
CA THR A 11 7.99 -9.79 -12.50
C THR A 11 8.02 -8.59 -11.55
N LEU A 12 8.47 -8.80 -10.35
CA LEU A 12 8.64 -7.73 -9.35
C LEU A 12 9.52 -6.60 -9.90
N THR A 13 10.61 -6.95 -10.59
CA THR A 13 11.51 -5.97 -11.19
C THR A 13 10.76 -5.04 -12.16
N ARG A 14 9.90 -5.61 -12.97
CA ARG A 14 9.10 -4.84 -13.94
C ARG A 14 8.15 -3.89 -13.22
N TYR A 15 7.48 -4.39 -12.18
CA TYR A 15 6.61 -3.55 -11.35
C TYR A 15 7.36 -2.36 -10.76
N LEU A 16 8.54 -2.61 -10.18
CA LEU A 16 9.35 -1.56 -9.58
C LEU A 16 9.80 -0.52 -10.61
N GLN A 17 10.04 -0.94 -11.86
CA GLN A 17 10.35 -0.01 -12.94
C GLN A 17 9.13 0.82 -13.34
N GLU A 18 7.97 0.19 -13.43
CA GLU A 18 6.73 0.88 -13.83
C GLU A 18 6.32 1.96 -12.84
N ILE A 19 6.40 1.69 -11.54
CA ILE A 19 5.99 2.66 -10.52
C ILE A 19 6.88 3.91 -10.50
N ARG A 20 8.11 3.82 -11.01
CA ARG A 20 9.01 4.97 -11.11
C ARG A 20 8.58 5.97 -12.17
N THR A 21 7.73 5.57 -13.11
CA THR A 21 7.24 6.46 -14.17
C THR A 21 6.20 7.45 -13.66
N PHE A 22 5.57 7.18 -12.52
CA PHE A 22 4.60 8.10 -11.95
C PHE A 22 5.31 9.27 -11.28
N PRO A 23 4.91 10.52 -11.57
CA PRO A 23 5.58 11.69 -11.01
C PRO A 23 5.30 11.83 -9.51
N LEU A 24 6.28 12.34 -8.80
CA LEU A 24 6.09 12.77 -7.41
C LEU A 24 5.34 14.11 -7.42
N LEU A 25 4.51 14.30 -6.41
CA LEU A 25 3.69 15.50 -6.31
C LEU A 25 4.36 16.54 -5.40
N SER A 26 4.30 17.82 -5.81
CA SER A 26 4.63 18.92 -4.92
C SER A 26 3.56 19.04 -3.83
N LEU A 27 3.87 19.78 -2.77
CA LEU A 27 2.90 20.04 -1.71
C LEU A 27 1.63 20.69 -2.25
N GLU A 28 1.77 21.66 -3.14
CA GLU A 28 0.64 22.37 -3.72
C GLU A 28 -0.26 21.44 -4.56
N GLU A 29 0.35 20.60 -5.40
CA GLU A 29 -0.37 19.63 -6.19
C GLU A 29 -1.10 18.61 -5.33
N GLU A 30 -0.41 18.11 -4.31
CA GLU A 30 -0.98 17.16 -3.36
C GLU A 30 -2.20 17.74 -2.65
N LEU A 31 -2.10 18.96 -2.14
CA LEU A 31 -3.22 19.63 -1.49
C LEU A 31 -4.40 19.85 -2.45
N ARG A 32 -4.11 20.27 -3.66
CA ARG A 32 -5.13 20.47 -4.68
C ARG A 32 -5.88 19.17 -4.97
N LEU A 33 -5.15 18.09 -5.19
CA LEU A 33 -5.75 16.80 -5.49
C LEU A 33 -6.51 16.23 -4.29
N ALA A 34 -5.95 16.38 -3.09
CA ALA A 34 -6.60 15.92 -1.87
C ALA A 34 -7.92 16.65 -1.62
N CYS A 35 -7.96 17.96 -1.86
CA CYS A 35 -9.20 18.73 -1.74
C CYS A 35 -10.22 18.31 -2.79
N ARG A 36 -9.81 18.07 -4.02
CA ARG A 36 -10.71 17.61 -5.09
C ARG A 36 -11.32 16.24 -4.77
N TRP A 37 -10.52 15.34 -4.21
CA TRP A 37 -11.03 14.05 -3.78
C TRP A 37 -12.01 14.19 -2.60
N ARG A 38 -11.61 14.93 -1.58
CA ARG A 38 -12.45 15.12 -0.38
C ARG A 38 -13.78 15.79 -0.71
N ASP A 39 -13.76 16.86 -1.50
CA ASP A 39 -14.92 17.73 -1.69
C ASP A 39 -15.80 17.30 -2.86
N ALA A 40 -15.21 16.76 -3.93
CA ALA A 40 -15.92 16.42 -5.16
C ALA A 40 -15.87 14.92 -5.50
N HIS A 41 -15.22 14.09 -4.68
CA HIS A 41 -15.00 12.67 -4.95
C HIS A 41 -14.41 12.42 -6.34
N ASP A 42 -13.45 13.27 -6.74
CA ASP A 42 -12.76 13.16 -8.02
C ASP A 42 -11.84 11.93 -7.99
N THR A 43 -12.27 10.84 -8.64
CA THR A 43 -11.52 9.59 -8.64
C THR A 43 -10.18 9.71 -9.35
N ASP A 44 -10.06 10.56 -10.36
CA ASP A 44 -8.79 10.80 -11.04
C ASP A 44 -7.78 11.45 -10.08
N ALA A 45 -8.24 12.38 -9.24
CA ALA A 45 -7.40 12.96 -8.21
C ALA A 45 -6.92 11.91 -7.20
N ALA A 46 -7.83 11.04 -6.75
CA ALA A 46 -7.48 9.95 -5.85
C ALA A 46 -6.44 9.00 -6.46
N HIS A 47 -6.61 8.65 -7.74
CA HIS A 47 -5.65 7.79 -8.45
C HIS A 47 -4.26 8.42 -8.54
N LYS A 48 -4.18 9.72 -8.81
CA LYS A 48 -2.90 10.42 -8.84
C LYS A 48 -2.23 10.45 -7.47
N LEU A 49 -3.00 10.62 -6.42
CA LEU A 49 -2.49 10.56 -5.05
C LEU A 49 -1.93 9.18 -4.74
N VAL A 50 -2.64 8.12 -5.10
CA VAL A 50 -2.18 6.73 -4.89
C VAL A 50 -0.92 6.45 -5.70
N THR A 51 -0.93 6.73 -7.00
CA THR A 51 0.18 6.36 -7.89
C THR A 51 1.47 7.11 -7.55
N SER A 52 1.37 8.34 -7.08
CA SER A 52 2.55 9.11 -6.66
C SER A 52 3.19 8.55 -5.38
N HIS A 53 2.52 7.66 -4.66
CA HIS A 53 3.01 7.07 -3.42
C HIS A 53 3.33 5.57 -3.54
N LEU A 54 3.24 4.99 -4.73
CA LEU A 54 3.54 3.55 -4.92
C LEU A 54 5.01 3.23 -4.62
N ARG A 55 5.93 4.15 -4.88
CA ARG A 55 7.33 3.97 -4.51
C ARG A 55 7.54 3.90 -3.02
N LEU A 56 6.80 4.73 -2.27
CA LEU A 56 6.83 4.70 -0.82
C LEU A 56 6.32 3.34 -0.30
N VAL A 57 5.23 2.84 -0.87
CA VAL A 57 4.69 1.52 -0.51
C VAL A 57 5.73 0.43 -0.74
N ALA A 58 6.35 0.42 -1.91
CA ALA A 58 7.37 -0.60 -2.24
C ALA A 58 8.56 -0.54 -1.29
N LYS A 59 9.01 0.66 -0.94
CA LYS A 59 10.11 0.86 0.01
C LYS A 59 9.77 0.30 1.40
N ILE A 60 8.58 0.61 1.90
CA ILE A 60 8.13 0.12 3.21
C ILE A 60 7.96 -1.40 3.17
N ALA A 61 7.31 -1.93 2.13
CA ALA A 61 7.10 -3.37 1.99
C ALA A 61 8.41 -4.14 1.95
N THR A 62 9.40 -3.63 1.23
CA THR A 62 10.72 -4.25 1.16
C THR A 62 11.39 -4.33 2.52
N SER A 63 11.14 -3.37 3.41
CA SER A 63 11.68 -3.40 4.76
C SER A 63 11.14 -4.56 5.61
N TYR A 64 10.03 -5.16 5.20
CA TYR A 64 9.42 -6.31 5.88
C TYR A 64 9.78 -7.66 5.23
N ARG A 65 10.70 -7.69 4.29
CA ARG A 65 11.08 -8.93 3.57
C ARG A 65 11.64 -10.03 4.47
N GLY A 66 12.18 -9.64 5.64
CA GLY A 66 12.75 -10.60 6.58
C GLY A 66 11.75 -11.50 7.30
N TYR A 67 10.45 -11.26 7.10
CA TYR A 67 9.39 -12.03 7.76
C TYR A 67 8.99 -13.29 7.00
N GLY A 68 9.66 -13.60 5.89
CA GLY A 68 9.46 -14.85 5.16
C GLY A 68 8.28 -14.86 4.20
N LEU A 69 7.68 -13.71 3.91
CA LEU A 69 6.57 -13.60 2.98
C LEU A 69 7.03 -12.96 1.66
N PRO A 70 6.39 -13.31 0.53
CA PRO A 70 6.75 -12.72 -0.76
C PRO A 70 6.59 -11.20 -0.76
N VAL A 71 7.62 -10.49 -1.25
CA VAL A 71 7.61 -9.02 -1.29
C VAL A 71 6.45 -8.50 -2.14
N GLY A 72 6.12 -9.18 -3.24
CA GLY A 72 4.98 -8.80 -4.07
C GLY A 72 3.65 -8.77 -3.31
N GLU A 73 3.44 -9.74 -2.43
CA GLU A 73 2.25 -9.76 -1.59
C GLU A 73 2.26 -8.66 -0.54
N LEU A 74 3.43 -8.38 0.04
CA LEU A 74 3.59 -7.27 0.98
C LEU A 74 3.28 -5.93 0.32
N ILE A 75 3.73 -5.74 -0.92
CA ILE A 75 3.43 -4.55 -1.71
C ILE A 75 1.92 -4.45 -1.97
N SER A 76 1.28 -5.54 -2.37
CA SER A 76 -0.17 -5.55 -2.62
C SER A 76 -0.95 -5.13 -1.37
N GLU A 77 -0.58 -5.63 -0.21
CA GLU A 77 -1.21 -5.25 1.05
C GLU A 77 -0.92 -3.79 1.41
N GLY A 78 0.31 -3.34 1.18
CA GLY A 78 0.68 -1.94 1.37
C GLY A 78 -0.10 -1.00 0.44
N ASN A 79 -0.41 -1.45 -0.78
CA ASN A 79 -1.22 -0.69 -1.71
C ASN A 79 -2.66 -0.50 -1.20
N VAL A 80 -3.22 -1.51 -0.52
CA VAL A 80 -4.50 -1.33 0.18
C VAL A 80 -4.36 -0.25 1.26
N GLY A 81 -3.24 -0.23 1.96
CA GLY A 81 -2.97 0.78 2.97
C GLY A 81 -2.94 2.20 2.41
N ILE A 82 -2.25 2.42 1.29
CA ILE A 82 -2.21 3.77 0.69
C ILE A 82 -3.60 4.18 0.19
N MET A 83 -4.39 3.26 -0.33
CA MET A 83 -5.75 3.57 -0.76
C MET A 83 -6.62 4.03 0.42
N GLN A 84 -6.49 3.37 1.56
CA GLN A 84 -7.20 3.79 2.79
C GLN A 84 -6.73 5.16 3.26
N ALA A 85 -5.42 5.41 3.21
CA ALA A 85 -4.87 6.71 3.60
C ALA A 85 -5.45 7.83 2.74
N VAL A 86 -5.51 7.64 1.43
CA VAL A 86 -6.07 8.64 0.50
C VAL A 86 -7.54 8.92 0.82
N LYS A 87 -8.31 7.87 1.08
CA LYS A 87 -9.73 8.02 1.43
C LYS A 87 -9.96 8.86 2.67
N ARG A 88 -9.07 8.77 3.64
CA ARG A 88 -9.26 9.34 4.98
C ARG A 88 -8.40 10.56 5.24
N PHE A 89 -7.55 10.93 4.28
CA PHE A 89 -6.65 12.06 4.45
C PHE A 89 -7.40 13.38 4.55
N ASP A 90 -7.07 14.16 5.58
CA ASP A 90 -7.59 15.52 5.75
C ASP A 90 -6.48 16.50 5.39
N PRO A 91 -6.56 17.17 4.22
CA PRO A 91 -5.52 18.10 3.80
C PRO A 91 -5.41 19.36 4.68
N ASP A 92 -6.43 19.63 5.50
CA ASP A 92 -6.44 20.80 6.38
C ASP A 92 -5.60 20.61 7.65
N ARG A 93 -5.10 19.40 7.89
CA ARG A 93 -4.33 19.11 9.11
C ARG A 93 -2.87 19.53 9.07
N GLY A 94 -2.38 19.98 7.92
CA GLY A 94 -1.06 20.61 7.81
C GLY A 94 0.13 19.67 7.64
N PHE A 95 -0.07 18.36 7.53
CA PHE A 95 1.02 17.42 7.24
C PHE A 95 0.86 16.77 5.88
N ARG A 96 1.97 16.23 5.35
CA ARG A 96 1.98 15.59 4.04
C ARG A 96 1.23 14.26 4.07
N LEU A 97 0.63 13.90 2.93
CA LEU A 97 -0.01 12.61 2.77
C LEU A 97 0.95 11.45 3.04
N SER A 98 2.21 11.56 2.62
CA SER A 98 3.21 10.52 2.87
C SER A 98 3.37 10.20 4.35
N THR A 99 3.37 11.20 5.20
CA THR A 99 3.48 11.02 6.67
C THR A 99 2.29 10.23 7.21
N TYR A 100 1.09 10.61 6.82
CA TYR A 100 -0.13 9.93 7.22
C TYR A 100 -0.21 8.52 6.63
N ALA A 101 0.15 8.39 5.36
CA ALA A 101 0.09 7.12 4.65
C ALA A 101 1.02 6.06 5.23
N MET A 102 2.18 6.45 5.77
CA MET A 102 3.10 5.49 6.38
C MET A 102 2.44 4.65 7.46
N TRP A 103 1.56 5.23 8.27
CA TRP A 103 0.80 4.51 9.29
C TRP A 103 -0.11 3.45 8.68
N TRP A 104 -0.85 3.84 7.63
CA TRP A 104 -1.78 2.94 6.97
C TRP A 104 -1.06 1.81 6.23
N ILE A 105 0.04 2.13 5.55
CA ILE A 105 0.83 1.14 4.81
C ILE A 105 1.41 0.12 5.77
N ARG A 106 2.05 0.58 6.83
CA ARG A 106 2.63 -0.31 7.85
C ARG A 106 1.57 -1.15 8.53
N ALA A 107 0.45 -0.55 8.89
CA ALA A 107 -0.64 -1.27 9.55
C ALA A 107 -1.18 -2.39 8.65
N ALA A 108 -1.40 -2.10 7.37
CA ALA A 108 -1.89 -3.09 6.41
C ALA A 108 -0.91 -4.26 6.26
N ILE A 109 0.39 -3.97 6.13
CA ILE A 109 1.42 -4.99 5.99
C ILE A 109 1.53 -5.83 7.27
N GLN A 110 1.54 -5.19 8.43
CA GLN A 110 1.65 -5.88 9.71
C GLN A 110 0.46 -6.80 9.97
N VAL A 111 -0.75 -6.34 9.66
CA VAL A 111 -1.95 -7.17 9.78
C VAL A 111 -1.86 -8.40 8.87
N TYR A 112 -1.39 -8.21 7.64
CA TYR A 112 -1.19 -9.31 6.71
C TYR A 112 -0.18 -10.32 7.24
N ILE A 113 0.96 -9.86 7.76
CA ILE A 113 1.99 -10.72 8.34
C ILE A 113 1.42 -11.54 9.51
N LEU A 114 0.71 -10.88 10.41
CA LEU A 114 0.11 -11.55 11.57
C LEU A 114 -0.92 -12.59 11.16
N ARG A 115 -1.76 -12.29 10.19
CA ARG A 115 -2.73 -13.25 9.66
C ARG A 115 -2.05 -14.45 9.03
N SER A 116 -1.01 -14.23 8.24
CA SER A 116 -0.27 -15.31 7.59
C SER A 116 0.38 -16.24 8.60
N TRP A 117 0.98 -15.66 9.64
CA TRP A 117 1.59 -16.46 10.73
C TRP A 117 0.53 -17.22 11.53
N SER A 118 -0.61 -16.60 11.82
CA SER A 118 -1.70 -17.25 12.55
C SER A 118 -2.25 -18.45 11.78
N LEU A 119 -2.42 -18.32 10.47
CA LEU A 119 -2.87 -19.43 9.61
C LEU A 119 -1.87 -20.58 9.59
N VAL A 120 -0.59 -20.27 9.45
CA VAL A 120 0.47 -21.27 9.49
C VAL A 120 0.50 -21.97 10.85
N LYS A 121 0.42 -21.21 11.94
CA LYS A 121 0.41 -21.74 13.29
C LYS A 121 -0.80 -22.65 13.55
N ILE A 122 -1.99 -22.22 13.11
CA ILE A 122 -3.21 -23.03 13.24
C ILE A 122 -3.08 -24.31 12.42
N GLY A 123 -2.59 -24.20 11.19
CA GLY A 123 -2.37 -25.35 10.33
C GLY A 123 -1.38 -26.34 10.93
N THR A 124 -0.28 -25.85 11.48
CA THR A 124 0.72 -26.69 12.15
C THR A 124 0.12 -27.40 13.37
N ASN A 125 -0.62 -26.68 14.20
CA ASN A 125 -1.26 -27.28 15.37
C ASN A 125 -2.29 -28.34 14.99
N ALA A 126 -3.09 -28.08 13.95
CA ALA A 126 -4.06 -29.04 13.46
C ALA A 126 -3.37 -30.29 12.90
N ALA A 127 -2.27 -30.12 12.16
CA ALA A 127 -1.48 -31.22 11.66
C ALA A 127 -0.85 -32.02 12.79
N GLN A 128 -0.32 -31.36 13.81
CA GLN A 128 0.24 -32.01 14.99
C GLN A 128 -0.83 -32.82 15.74
N LYS A 129 -2.02 -32.26 15.90
CA LYS A 129 -3.12 -32.98 16.56
C LYS A 129 -3.55 -34.22 15.79
N LYS A 130 -3.46 -34.21 14.45
CA LYS A 130 -3.77 -35.38 13.63
C LYS A 130 -2.67 -36.45 13.69
N LEU A 131 -1.43 -36.00 13.85
CA LEU A 131 -0.26 -36.91 13.92
C LEU A 131 -0.05 -37.48 15.32
N PHE A 132 -0.44 -36.75 16.31
CA PHE A 132 -0.29 -37.13 17.71
C PHE A 132 -1.65 -37.33 18.37
#